data_0f378d2171489e0e113387bfb712ba6c
#
_entry.id   0f378d2171489e0e113387bfb712ba6c
#
_cell.length_a   1.000
_cell.length_b   1.000
_cell.length_c   1.000
_cell.angle_alpha   90.00
_cell.angle_beta   90.00
_cell.angle_gamma   90.00
#
_symmetry.space_group_name_H-M   'P 1'
#
loop_
_entity.id
_entity.type
_entity.pdbx_description
1 polymer ?
#
loop_
_entity_poly.entity_id
_entity_poly.type
_entity_poly.pdbx_seq_one_letter_code
_entity_poly.pdbx_strand_id
1 'polypeptide(L)'
;MKKIKDSIKREIVVNAPLKQIWDALTKPEHLNLWYTKNAVIDFRIGGRGYMNHGWGSISEGVFTEIDTMKRFVLESIDGDFTTITTLEKVENGVQVSIEYQATFIGEMDQSTKENMLFGTSQFLENLKSVYETGTDNRSTFWKTWIGIAHTTNEGDIGTRVLQVKEGSVAEVAGIKPEDIILEIDGEEIEGYESFERTLNEKNVNSNVILTIVSKNEKSHVNCLVDTYPVPY
;
A
#
# COMPACT_ATOMS: atom_id res chain seq x y z
N MET A 1 14.69 -10.70 25.12
CA MET A 1 15.41 -10.43 23.86
C MET A 1 14.61 -9.32 23.14
N LYS A 2 15.23 -8.19 22.73
CA LYS A 2 14.57 -7.22 21.87
C LYS A 2 14.32 -7.93 20.52
N LYS A 3 13.06 -8.03 20.09
CA LYS A 3 12.73 -8.43 18.72
C LYS A 3 13.42 -7.44 17.79
N ILE A 4 14.15 -7.94 16.81
CA ILE A 4 14.71 -7.08 15.75
C ILE A 4 13.50 -6.70 14.89
N LYS A 5 13.19 -5.39 14.82
CA LYS A 5 12.17 -4.87 13.91
C LYS A 5 12.81 -4.69 12.54
N ASP A 6 12.15 -5.17 11.51
CA ASP A 6 12.48 -4.83 10.13
C ASP A 6 12.08 -3.39 9.84
N SER A 7 12.82 -2.74 8.97
CA SER A 7 12.51 -1.39 8.49
C SER A 7 12.22 -1.44 7.00
N ILE A 8 11.08 -0.89 6.61
CA ILE A 8 10.68 -0.71 5.22
C ILE A 8 10.33 0.76 4.97
N LYS A 9 10.69 1.30 3.81
CA LYS A 9 10.60 2.73 3.52
C LYS A 9 10.10 2.99 2.10
N ARG A 10 9.31 4.06 1.95
CA ARG A 10 9.02 4.71 0.68
C ARG A 10 9.26 6.21 0.79
N GLU A 11 9.61 6.82 -0.33
CA GLU A 11 9.88 8.26 -0.37
C GLU A 11 9.48 8.86 -1.72
N ILE A 12 9.18 10.15 -1.69
CA ILE A 12 8.84 10.94 -2.88
C ILE A 12 9.34 12.37 -2.72
N VAL A 13 9.63 13.02 -3.84
CA VAL A 13 9.90 14.47 -3.87
C VAL A 13 8.66 15.20 -4.36
N VAL A 14 8.16 16.15 -3.57
CA VAL A 14 7.01 17.00 -3.88
C VAL A 14 7.47 18.43 -4.08
N ASN A 15 7.18 19.03 -5.24
CA ASN A 15 7.52 20.40 -5.55
C ASN A 15 6.51 21.37 -4.90
N ALA A 16 6.67 21.55 -3.59
CA ALA A 16 5.85 22.45 -2.79
C ALA A 16 6.66 23.01 -1.59
N PRO A 17 6.24 24.15 -0.98
CA PRO A 17 6.90 24.70 0.21
C PRO A 17 6.89 23.72 1.39
N LEU A 18 8.02 23.63 2.13
CA LEU A 18 8.15 22.75 3.30
C LEU A 18 7.01 22.89 4.31
N LYS A 19 6.58 24.13 4.58
CA LYS A 19 5.46 24.37 5.51
C LYS A 19 4.15 23.74 5.00
N GLN A 20 3.89 23.80 3.70
CA GLN A 20 2.69 23.24 3.09
C GLN A 20 2.70 21.71 3.20
N ILE A 21 3.84 21.07 2.95
CA ILE A 21 3.98 19.62 3.09
C ILE A 21 3.92 19.19 4.56
N TRP A 22 4.50 19.97 5.48
CA TRP A 22 4.35 19.72 6.92
C TRP A 22 2.87 19.77 7.34
N ASP A 23 2.14 20.80 6.92
CA ASP A 23 0.71 20.93 7.19
C ASP A 23 -0.07 19.74 6.57
N ALA A 24 0.30 19.30 5.37
CA ALA A 24 -0.27 18.13 4.69
C ALA A 24 -0.17 16.84 5.51
N LEU A 25 0.89 16.69 6.28
CA LEU A 25 1.20 15.48 7.02
C LEU A 25 0.75 15.50 8.49
N THR A 26 0.38 16.69 9.01
CA THR A 26 0.14 16.87 10.46
C THR A 26 -1.22 17.42 10.82
N LYS A 27 -1.92 18.05 9.86
CA LYS A 27 -3.23 18.66 10.10
C LYS A 27 -4.37 17.80 9.54
N PRO A 28 -5.42 17.48 10.32
CA PRO A 28 -6.53 16.65 9.87
C PRO A 28 -7.17 17.13 8.57
N GLU A 29 -7.43 18.44 8.43
CA GLU A 29 -8.03 19.03 7.24
C GLU A 29 -7.18 18.85 5.98
N HIS A 30 -5.86 18.81 6.12
CA HIS A 30 -4.93 18.55 5.02
C HIS A 30 -4.76 17.05 4.74
N LEU A 31 -4.67 16.21 5.79
CA LEU A 31 -4.62 14.75 5.65
C LEU A 31 -5.84 14.23 4.87
N ASN A 32 -7.02 14.77 5.13
CA ASN A 32 -8.25 14.39 4.46
C ASN A 32 -8.28 14.78 2.96
N LEU A 33 -7.35 15.61 2.49
CA LEU A 33 -7.26 15.95 1.06
C LEU A 33 -6.57 14.87 0.23
N TRP A 34 -5.65 14.08 0.82
CA TRP A 34 -4.81 13.19 0.04
C TRP A 34 -4.62 11.79 0.64
N TYR A 35 -4.77 11.64 1.96
CA TYR A 35 -4.34 10.42 2.67
C TYR A 35 -5.49 9.70 3.37
N THR A 36 -6.37 10.44 4.03
CA THR A 36 -7.39 9.87 4.88
C THR A 36 -8.79 10.27 4.45
N LYS A 37 -9.76 9.39 4.66
CA LYS A 37 -11.18 9.71 4.61
C LYS A 37 -11.59 10.56 5.80
N ASN A 38 -11.00 10.27 6.95
CA ASN A 38 -11.18 11.03 8.19
C ASN A 38 -9.96 10.87 9.09
N ALA A 39 -9.45 11.98 9.63
CA ALA A 39 -8.36 12.00 10.61
C ALA A 39 -8.78 12.78 11.86
N VAL A 40 -8.31 12.30 13.02
CA VAL A 40 -8.39 13.00 14.30
C VAL A 40 -7.00 13.00 14.90
N ILE A 41 -6.37 14.16 15.00
CA ILE A 41 -4.95 14.30 15.37
C ILE A 41 -4.79 15.28 16.53
N ASP A 42 -4.25 14.82 17.65
CA ASP A 42 -3.69 15.64 18.72
C ASP A 42 -2.16 15.70 18.53
N PHE A 43 -1.70 16.61 17.66
CA PHE A 43 -0.31 16.65 17.21
C PHE A 43 0.62 17.30 18.26
N ARG A 44 0.92 16.52 19.31
CA ARG A 44 1.90 16.82 20.36
C ARG A 44 2.51 15.52 20.88
N ILE A 45 3.67 15.59 21.50
CA ILE A 45 4.26 14.41 22.17
C ILE A 45 3.26 13.89 23.22
N GLY A 46 2.97 12.59 23.17
CA GLY A 46 1.97 11.91 23.98
C GLY A 46 0.51 12.10 23.50
N GLY A 47 0.28 12.91 22.46
CA GLY A 47 -1.04 13.05 21.84
C GLY A 47 -1.35 11.88 20.92
N ARG A 48 -2.63 11.64 20.63
CA ARG A 48 -3.10 10.52 19.79
C ARG A 48 -3.35 10.96 18.37
N GLY A 49 -3.06 10.06 17.43
CA GLY A 49 -3.48 10.12 16.05
C GLY A 49 -4.39 8.96 15.71
N TYR A 50 -5.52 9.25 15.06
CA TYR A 50 -6.42 8.28 14.45
C TYR A 50 -6.63 8.67 13.00
N MET A 51 -6.42 7.74 12.07
CA MET A 51 -6.53 7.95 10.64
C MET A 51 -7.30 6.80 10.00
N ASN A 52 -8.46 7.09 9.44
CA ASN A 52 -9.21 6.17 8.59
C ASN A 52 -8.84 6.46 7.13
N HIS A 53 -8.16 5.53 6.49
CA HIS A 53 -7.67 5.68 5.11
C HIS A 53 -8.71 5.33 4.05
N GLY A 54 -9.85 4.77 4.42
CA GLY A 54 -10.78 4.10 3.53
C GLY A 54 -10.43 2.61 3.38
N TRP A 55 -11.12 1.91 2.53
CA TRP A 55 -10.92 0.46 2.25
C TRP A 55 -10.82 -0.43 3.50
N GLY A 56 -11.40 0.00 4.63
CA GLY A 56 -11.30 -0.70 5.92
C GLY A 56 -9.96 -0.53 6.65
N SER A 57 -9.04 0.27 6.12
CA SER A 57 -7.71 0.49 6.71
C SER A 57 -7.72 1.63 7.72
N ILE A 58 -7.19 1.38 8.90
CA ILE A 58 -7.08 2.34 10.01
C ILE A 58 -5.67 2.33 10.56
N SER A 59 -5.12 3.52 10.85
CA SER A 59 -3.90 3.70 11.63
C SER A 59 -4.24 4.46 12.91
N GLU A 60 -3.78 3.96 14.05
CA GLU A 60 -3.94 4.58 15.35
C GLU A 60 -2.65 4.48 16.18
N GLY A 61 -2.32 5.55 16.90
CA GLY A 61 -1.13 5.53 17.74
C GLY A 61 -0.94 6.80 18.57
N VAL A 62 0.24 6.89 19.18
CA VAL A 62 0.68 8.02 20.01
C VAL A 62 1.91 8.65 19.36
N PHE A 63 1.96 9.97 19.30
CA PHE A 63 3.16 10.69 18.86
C PHE A 63 4.23 10.65 19.94
N THR A 64 5.34 9.96 19.66
CA THR A 64 6.45 9.78 20.62
C THR A 64 7.61 10.71 20.36
N GLU A 65 7.74 11.23 19.13
CA GLU A 65 8.78 12.20 18.75
C GLU A 65 8.20 13.22 17.77
N ILE A 66 8.55 14.51 17.95
CA ILE A 66 8.24 15.60 17.01
C ILE A 66 9.43 16.55 16.94
N ASP A 67 10.11 16.58 15.81
CA ASP A 67 11.06 17.63 15.40
C ASP A 67 10.40 18.46 14.30
N THR A 68 9.94 19.65 14.65
CA THR A 68 9.09 20.49 13.79
C THR A 68 9.73 20.74 12.43
N MET A 69 8.96 20.53 11.35
CA MET A 69 9.36 20.68 9.95
C MET A 69 10.41 19.67 9.48
N LYS A 70 10.73 18.63 10.28
CA LYS A 70 11.73 17.63 9.90
C LYS A 70 11.26 16.20 10.06
N ARG A 71 10.69 15.86 11.24
CA ARG A 71 10.39 14.48 11.58
C ARG A 71 9.33 14.36 12.65
N PHE A 72 8.53 13.32 12.56
CA PHE A 72 7.70 12.86 13.67
C PHE A 72 7.56 11.34 13.66
N VAL A 73 7.24 10.79 14.82
CA VAL A 73 7.07 9.34 15.02
C VAL A 73 5.70 9.08 15.63
N LEU A 74 4.94 8.19 14.99
CA LEU A 74 3.69 7.63 15.51
C LEU A 74 3.93 6.16 15.86
N GLU A 75 3.76 5.80 17.12
CA GLU A 75 3.89 4.44 17.62
C GLU A 75 2.50 3.87 17.91
N SER A 76 2.22 2.65 17.44
CA SER A 76 0.98 1.95 17.75
C SER A 76 0.81 1.75 19.25
N ILE A 77 -0.44 1.62 19.72
CA ILE A 77 -0.75 1.55 21.15
C ILE A 77 -0.08 0.37 21.85
N ASP A 78 0.08 -0.74 21.14
CA ASP A 78 0.77 -1.95 21.61
C ASP A 78 2.32 -1.87 21.49
N GLY A 79 2.86 -0.84 20.79
CA GLY A 79 4.28 -0.62 20.58
C GLY A 79 4.94 -1.57 19.55
N ASP A 80 4.16 -2.44 18.91
CA ASP A 80 4.70 -3.41 17.94
C ASP A 80 4.97 -2.79 16.58
N PHE A 81 4.32 -1.65 16.27
CA PHE A 81 4.42 -0.96 14.99
C PHE A 81 4.80 0.51 15.18
N THR A 82 5.74 1.00 14.39
CA THR A 82 6.19 2.40 14.43
C THR A 82 6.20 2.98 13.03
N THR A 83 5.56 4.13 12.84
CA THR A 83 5.63 4.93 11.62
C THR A 83 6.50 6.15 11.85
N ILE A 84 7.53 6.30 11.02
CA ILE A 84 8.46 7.42 11.05
C ILE A 84 8.26 8.23 9.77
N THR A 85 7.88 9.49 9.91
CA THR A 85 7.76 10.43 8.79
C THR A 85 8.88 11.45 8.87
N THR A 86 9.62 11.60 7.76
CA THR A 86 10.75 12.55 7.67
C THR A 86 10.57 13.46 6.47
N LEU A 87 10.90 14.74 6.63
CA LEU A 87 10.90 15.76 5.59
C LEU A 87 12.30 16.34 5.45
N GLU A 88 12.77 16.44 4.22
CA GLU A 88 14.06 17.08 3.88
C GLU A 88 13.87 18.04 2.71
N LYS A 89 14.44 19.24 2.83
CA LYS A 89 14.51 20.17 1.70
C LYS A 89 15.51 19.66 0.68
N VAL A 90 15.08 19.55 -0.56
CA VAL A 90 15.93 19.22 -1.71
C VAL A 90 15.83 20.30 -2.78
N GLU A 91 16.66 20.24 -3.81
CA GLU A 91 16.73 21.28 -4.87
C GLU A 91 15.36 21.56 -5.50
N ASN A 92 14.56 20.51 -5.74
CA ASN A 92 13.28 20.60 -6.45
C ASN A 92 12.05 20.44 -5.53
N GLY A 93 12.16 20.79 -4.23
CA GLY A 93 11.03 20.72 -3.31
C GLY A 93 11.34 20.11 -1.96
N VAL A 94 10.48 19.21 -1.52
CA VAL A 94 10.58 18.49 -0.24
C VAL A 94 10.56 16.99 -0.48
N GLN A 95 11.60 16.30 -0.06
CA GLN A 95 11.58 14.84 0.04
C GLN A 95 10.80 14.46 1.29
N VAL A 96 9.77 13.65 1.09
CA VAL A 96 8.95 13.02 2.15
C VAL A 96 9.29 11.56 2.18
N SER A 97 9.66 11.05 3.36
CA SER A 97 9.91 9.63 3.60
C SER A 97 8.94 9.10 4.64
N ILE A 98 8.35 7.94 4.38
CA ILE A 98 7.58 7.17 5.36
C ILE A 98 8.28 5.83 5.56
N GLU A 99 8.69 5.57 6.79
CA GLU A 99 9.37 4.35 7.22
C GLU A 99 8.49 3.64 8.25
N TYR A 100 8.32 2.34 8.07
CA TYR A 100 7.65 1.47 9.02
C TYR A 100 8.65 0.54 9.68
N GLN A 101 8.55 0.42 10.99
CA GLN A 101 9.35 -0.51 11.78
C GLN A 101 8.40 -1.47 12.50
N ALA A 102 8.44 -2.74 12.11
CA ALA A 102 7.63 -3.82 12.67
C ALA A 102 8.39 -5.15 12.59
N THR A 103 7.84 -6.18 13.21
CA THR A 103 8.35 -7.54 13.04
C THR A 103 7.51 -8.25 11.97
N PHE A 104 8.12 -8.56 10.83
CA PHE A 104 7.50 -9.33 9.75
C PHE A 104 8.10 -10.75 9.75
N ILE A 105 7.30 -11.77 9.99
CA ILE A 105 7.74 -13.17 10.09
C ILE A 105 6.86 -14.06 9.22
N GLY A 106 7.48 -14.68 8.18
CA GLY A 106 6.79 -15.60 7.29
C GLY A 106 6.24 -14.97 6.01
N GLU A 107 5.69 -15.80 5.15
CA GLU A 107 5.26 -15.40 3.80
C GLU A 107 4.04 -14.47 3.81
N MET A 108 3.09 -14.70 4.73
CA MET A 108 1.94 -13.80 4.89
C MET A 108 2.37 -12.42 5.37
N ASP A 109 3.38 -12.34 6.23
CA ASP A 109 3.95 -11.06 6.66
C ASP A 109 4.71 -10.38 5.51
N GLN A 110 5.34 -11.15 4.61
CA GLN A 110 5.96 -10.62 3.41
C GLN A 110 4.90 -10.00 2.48
N SER A 111 3.78 -10.69 2.23
CA SER A 111 2.64 -10.15 1.48
C SER A 111 2.08 -8.87 2.12
N THR A 112 1.95 -8.84 3.45
CA THR A 112 1.52 -7.64 4.20
C THR A 112 2.51 -6.49 4.01
N LYS A 113 3.81 -6.78 4.07
CA LYS A 113 4.88 -5.79 3.84
C LYS A 113 4.81 -5.20 2.44
N GLU A 114 4.64 -6.04 1.41
CA GLU A 114 4.51 -5.59 0.02
C GLU A 114 3.25 -4.76 -0.19
N ASN A 115 2.11 -5.18 0.39
CA ASN A 115 0.87 -4.41 0.37
C ASN A 115 1.03 -3.03 1.02
N MET A 116 1.69 -2.96 2.19
CA MET A 116 1.96 -1.69 2.86
C MET A 116 2.85 -0.78 2.02
N LEU A 117 3.91 -1.32 1.41
CA LEU A 117 4.82 -0.57 0.55
C LEU A 117 4.11 -0.05 -0.70
N PHE A 118 3.28 -0.88 -1.33
CA PHE A 118 2.47 -0.51 -2.49
C PHE A 118 1.46 0.59 -2.15
N GLY A 119 0.68 0.40 -1.08
CA GLY A 119 -0.27 1.40 -0.62
C GLY A 119 0.39 2.74 -0.27
N THR A 120 1.56 2.68 0.39
CA THR A 120 2.32 3.90 0.71
C THR A 120 2.82 4.61 -0.54
N SER A 121 3.26 3.87 -1.56
CA SER A 121 3.65 4.46 -2.86
C SER A 121 2.47 5.18 -3.51
N GLN A 122 1.30 4.56 -3.58
CA GLN A 122 0.09 5.19 -4.13
C GLN A 122 -0.31 6.46 -3.37
N PHE A 123 -0.29 6.43 -2.03
CA PHE A 123 -0.60 7.61 -1.23
C PHE A 123 0.44 8.72 -1.37
N LEU A 124 1.73 8.41 -1.44
CA LEU A 124 2.77 9.42 -1.69
C LEU A 124 2.65 10.02 -3.09
N GLU A 125 2.35 9.21 -4.11
CA GLU A 125 2.03 9.70 -5.46
C GLU A 125 0.80 10.63 -5.43
N ASN A 126 -0.20 10.31 -4.62
CA ASN A 126 -1.37 11.16 -4.43
C ASN A 126 -1.05 12.46 -3.68
N LEU A 127 -0.20 12.41 -2.64
CA LEU A 127 0.31 13.62 -1.99
C LEU A 127 0.92 14.56 -3.03
N LYS A 128 1.80 14.02 -3.89
CA LYS A 128 2.42 14.79 -4.96
C LYS A 128 1.38 15.37 -5.92
N SER A 129 0.45 14.55 -6.39
CA SER A 129 -0.61 14.97 -7.30
C SER A 129 -1.48 16.08 -6.70
N VAL A 130 -1.94 15.93 -5.47
CA VAL A 130 -2.79 16.93 -4.79
C VAL A 130 -2.04 18.27 -4.61
N TYR A 131 -0.78 18.23 -4.20
CA TYR A 131 -0.03 19.46 -3.88
C TYR A 131 0.67 20.10 -5.08
N GLU A 132 0.88 19.39 -6.18
CA GLU A 132 1.44 19.95 -7.41
C GLU A 132 0.36 20.32 -8.45
N THR A 133 -0.74 19.54 -8.53
CA THR A 133 -1.76 19.70 -9.58
C THR A 133 -3.18 19.91 -9.07
N GLY A 134 -3.43 19.70 -7.78
CA GLY A 134 -4.77 19.77 -7.17
C GLY A 134 -5.63 18.53 -7.42
N THR A 135 -5.07 17.44 -7.95
CA THR A 135 -5.82 16.23 -8.32
C THR A 135 -5.71 15.16 -7.25
N ASP A 136 -6.85 14.72 -6.70
CA ASP A 136 -6.96 13.58 -5.80
C ASP A 136 -7.28 12.30 -6.58
N ASN A 137 -6.37 11.33 -6.54
CA ASN A 137 -6.47 10.07 -7.28
C ASN A 137 -7.01 8.90 -6.46
N ARG A 138 -7.39 9.09 -5.19
CA ARG A 138 -7.83 7.99 -4.31
C ARG A 138 -9.00 7.19 -4.86
N SER A 139 -9.89 7.80 -5.63
CA SER A 139 -10.99 7.09 -6.29
C SER A 139 -10.54 6.04 -7.31
N THR A 140 -9.27 6.05 -7.71
CA THR A 140 -8.70 5.06 -8.62
C THR A 140 -7.93 3.94 -7.91
N PHE A 141 -7.75 4.00 -6.60
CA PHE A 141 -7.03 3.01 -5.82
C PHE A 141 -7.93 1.80 -5.54
N TRP A 142 -7.35 0.61 -5.58
CA TRP A 142 -8.03 -0.65 -5.25
C TRP A 142 -9.48 -0.75 -5.77
N LYS A 143 -9.66 -0.54 -7.08
CA LYS A 143 -10.97 -0.69 -7.72
C LYS A 143 -11.33 -2.15 -7.96
N THR A 144 -10.34 -2.93 -8.31
CA THR A 144 -10.48 -4.29 -8.81
C THR A 144 -9.81 -5.30 -7.90
N TRP A 145 -10.28 -6.53 -7.95
CA TRP A 145 -9.79 -7.61 -7.12
C TRP A 145 -10.16 -8.96 -7.73
N ILE A 146 -9.38 -10.00 -7.43
CA ILE A 146 -9.73 -11.38 -7.81
C ILE A 146 -9.85 -12.33 -6.62
N GLY A 147 -9.45 -11.90 -5.43
CA GLY A 147 -9.62 -12.67 -4.20
C GLY A 147 -8.46 -13.56 -3.83
N ILE A 148 -7.25 -13.08 -4.04
CA ILE A 148 -6.02 -13.77 -3.59
C ILE A 148 -5.24 -12.93 -2.58
N ALA A 149 -4.48 -13.61 -1.71
CA ALA A 149 -3.30 -13.05 -1.07
C ALA A 149 -2.08 -13.61 -1.78
N HIS A 150 -1.12 -12.77 -2.12
CA HIS A 150 0.03 -13.13 -2.93
C HIS A 150 1.29 -12.39 -2.48
N THR A 151 2.43 -12.80 -2.99
CA THR A 151 3.73 -12.17 -2.75
C THR A 151 4.58 -12.27 -4.00
N THR A 152 5.58 -11.39 -4.15
CA THR A 152 6.57 -11.50 -5.23
C THR A 152 7.19 -12.88 -5.22
N ASN A 153 7.28 -13.53 -6.38
CA ASN A 153 7.91 -14.83 -6.52
C ASN A 153 9.43 -14.70 -6.39
N GLU A 154 10.02 -15.31 -5.36
CA GLU A 154 11.46 -15.19 -5.10
C GLU A 154 12.28 -15.92 -6.16
N GLY A 155 13.21 -15.20 -6.79
CA GLY A 155 14.18 -15.71 -7.75
C GLY A 155 13.69 -15.85 -9.19
N ASP A 156 12.38 -15.63 -9.46
CA ASP A 156 11.76 -15.72 -10.78
C ASP A 156 10.73 -14.60 -10.99
N ILE A 157 10.29 -14.46 -12.23
CA ILE A 157 9.22 -13.52 -12.62
C ILE A 157 7.89 -14.01 -12.03
N GLY A 158 7.00 -13.07 -11.75
CA GLY A 158 5.63 -13.35 -11.35
C GLY A 158 5.33 -13.10 -9.88
N THR A 159 4.08 -13.35 -9.53
CA THR A 159 3.60 -13.32 -8.15
C THR A 159 3.07 -14.67 -7.74
N ARG A 160 3.43 -15.14 -6.55
CA ARG A 160 3.01 -16.42 -5.99
C ARG A 160 1.78 -16.25 -5.13
N VAL A 161 0.77 -17.05 -5.40
CA VAL A 161 -0.48 -17.10 -4.63
C VAL A 161 -0.24 -17.78 -3.30
N LEU A 162 -0.51 -17.10 -2.19
CA LEU A 162 -0.42 -17.64 -0.84
C LEU A 162 -1.76 -18.18 -0.35
N GLN A 163 -2.84 -17.46 -0.65
CA GLN A 163 -4.20 -17.86 -0.28
C GLN A 163 -5.18 -17.46 -1.37
N VAL A 164 -6.24 -18.24 -1.51
CA VAL A 164 -7.41 -17.94 -2.33
C VAL A 164 -8.60 -17.81 -1.40
N LYS A 165 -9.33 -16.71 -1.50
CA LYS A 165 -10.51 -16.48 -0.67
C LYS A 165 -11.67 -17.35 -1.16
N GLU A 166 -12.32 -18.04 -0.24
CA GLU A 166 -13.51 -18.84 -0.50
C GLU A 166 -14.63 -17.98 -1.15
N GLY A 167 -15.24 -18.51 -2.19
CA GLY A 167 -16.29 -17.83 -2.97
C GLY A 167 -15.78 -16.73 -3.90
N SER A 168 -14.46 -16.51 -4.02
CA SER A 168 -13.88 -15.49 -4.89
C SER A 168 -13.86 -15.92 -6.36
N VAL A 169 -13.71 -14.94 -7.25
CA VAL A 169 -13.54 -15.19 -8.68
C VAL A 169 -12.28 -15.98 -9.02
N ALA A 170 -11.23 -15.87 -8.21
CA ALA A 170 -10.03 -16.67 -8.35
C ALA A 170 -10.28 -18.15 -8.02
N GLU A 171 -11.06 -18.44 -6.98
CA GLU A 171 -11.46 -19.82 -6.66
C GLU A 171 -12.30 -20.43 -7.78
N VAL A 172 -13.29 -19.69 -8.29
CA VAL A 172 -14.13 -20.12 -9.43
C VAL A 172 -13.29 -20.37 -10.68
N ALA A 173 -12.25 -19.57 -10.91
CA ALA A 173 -11.29 -19.73 -12.01
C ALA A 173 -10.34 -20.94 -11.81
N GLY A 174 -10.32 -21.54 -10.61
CA GLY A 174 -9.49 -22.71 -10.28
C GLY A 174 -8.07 -22.39 -9.85
N ILE A 175 -7.78 -21.13 -9.54
CA ILE A 175 -6.48 -20.68 -8.96
C ILE A 175 -6.32 -21.31 -7.57
N LYS A 176 -5.10 -21.69 -7.23
CA LYS A 176 -4.78 -22.37 -5.97
C LYS A 176 -3.58 -21.72 -5.28
N PRO A 177 -3.43 -21.91 -3.97
CA PRO A 177 -2.18 -21.62 -3.30
C PRO A 177 -1.01 -22.33 -4.00
N GLU A 178 0.14 -21.67 -4.04
CA GLU A 178 1.39 -22.04 -4.73
C GLU A 178 1.37 -21.86 -6.27
N ASP A 179 0.26 -21.47 -6.89
CA ASP A 179 0.28 -21.05 -8.28
C ASP A 179 1.07 -19.75 -8.43
N ILE A 180 1.83 -19.64 -9.53
CA ILE A 180 2.58 -18.43 -9.87
C ILE A 180 1.89 -17.76 -11.04
N ILE A 181 1.46 -16.52 -10.89
CA ILE A 181 0.86 -15.72 -11.97
C ILE A 181 1.98 -14.96 -12.63
N LEU A 182 2.20 -15.24 -13.94
CA LEU A 182 3.26 -14.65 -14.74
C LEU A 182 2.79 -13.49 -15.60
N GLU A 183 1.54 -13.52 -16.08
CA GLU A 183 1.00 -12.50 -16.99
C GLU A 183 -0.49 -12.26 -16.72
N ILE A 184 -0.95 -11.04 -17.00
CA ILE A 184 -2.35 -10.66 -17.11
C ILE A 184 -2.60 -10.12 -18.52
N ASP A 185 -3.41 -10.80 -19.36
CA ASP A 185 -3.69 -10.45 -20.76
C ASP A 185 -2.40 -10.34 -21.61
N GLY A 186 -1.36 -11.13 -21.31
CA GLY A 186 -0.07 -11.11 -21.99
C GLY A 186 0.90 -10.02 -21.49
N GLU A 187 0.51 -9.21 -20.52
CA GLU A 187 1.38 -8.28 -19.83
C GLU A 187 2.13 -8.97 -18.70
N GLU A 188 3.46 -8.89 -18.73
CA GLU A 188 4.33 -9.59 -17.78
C GLU A 188 4.22 -9.03 -16.36
N ILE A 189 4.15 -9.92 -15.39
CA ILE A 189 4.09 -9.60 -13.96
C ILE A 189 5.47 -9.86 -13.35
N GLU A 190 6.13 -8.79 -12.89
CA GLU A 190 7.44 -8.87 -12.24
C GLU A 190 7.36 -9.23 -10.75
N GLY A 191 6.20 -9.02 -10.12
CA GLY A 191 5.97 -9.28 -8.70
C GLY A 191 4.69 -8.66 -8.18
N TYR A 192 4.63 -8.43 -6.85
CA TYR A 192 3.46 -7.91 -6.15
C TYR A 192 2.93 -6.61 -6.75
N GLU A 193 3.79 -5.59 -6.83
CA GLU A 193 3.38 -4.24 -7.24
C GLU A 193 2.89 -4.19 -8.69
N SER A 194 3.58 -4.87 -9.62
CA SER A 194 3.15 -4.93 -11.03
C SER A 194 1.81 -5.65 -11.18
N PHE A 195 1.59 -6.74 -10.42
CA PHE A 195 0.31 -7.44 -10.41
C PHE A 195 -0.84 -6.51 -9.96
N GLU A 196 -0.68 -5.82 -8.84
CA GLU A 196 -1.70 -4.92 -8.31
C GLU A 196 -2.00 -3.75 -9.26
N ARG A 197 -0.96 -3.17 -9.89
CA ARG A 197 -1.13 -2.07 -10.87
C ARG A 197 -1.86 -2.57 -12.11
N THR A 198 -1.37 -3.64 -12.73
CA THR A 198 -1.96 -4.20 -13.95
C THR A 198 -3.41 -4.65 -13.73
N LEU A 199 -3.70 -5.31 -12.60
CA LEU A 199 -5.06 -5.69 -12.25
C LEU A 199 -5.97 -4.49 -12.06
N ASN A 200 -5.49 -3.43 -11.37
CA ASN A 200 -6.28 -2.23 -11.09
C ASN A 200 -6.61 -1.39 -12.34
N GLU A 201 -5.91 -1.60 -13.45
CA GLU A 201 -6.22 -0.99 -14.76
C GLU A 201 -7.37 -1.70 -15.49
N LYS A 202 -7.70 -2.93 -15.09
CA LYS A 202 -8.78 -3.69 -15.71
C LYS A 202 -10.16 -3.17 -15.28
N ASN A 203 -11.17 -3.49 -16.09
CA ASN A 203 -12.56 -3.13 -15.75
C ASN A 203 -13.20 -4.18 -14.84
N VAL A 204 -13.95 -3.73 -13.84
CA VAL A 204 -14.80 -4.59 -13.03
C VAL A 204 -15.80 -5.33 -13.96
N ASN A 205 -16.07 -6.59 -13.69
CA ASN A 205 -16.88 -7.50 -14.49
C ASN A 205 -16.33 -7.82 -15.89
N SER A 206 -15.06 -7.47 -16.19
CA SER A 206 -14.38 -7.99 -17.38
C SER A 206 -13.70 -9.31 -17.07
N ASN A 207 -13.41 -10.09 -18.11
CA ASN A 207 -12.56 -11.27 -18.01
C ASN A 207 -11.13 -10.89 -18.38
N VAL A 208 -10.18 -11.45 -17.69
CA VAL A 208 -8.75 -11.39 -18.01
C VAL A 208 -8.21 -12.81 -18.21
N ILE A 209 -7.18 -12.94 -19.03
CA ILE A 209 -6.44 -14.19 -19.21
C ILE A 209 -5.20 -14.11 -18.31
N LEU A 210 -5.17 -14.96 -17.29
CA LEU A 210 -3.99 -15.13 -16.45
C LEU A 210 -3.13 -16.26 -17.00
N THR A 211 -1.85 -15.99 -17.24
CA THR A 211 -0.87 -17.04 -17.50
C THR A 211 -0.30 -17.48 -16.15
N ILE A 212 -0.55 -18.72 -15.79
CA ILE A 212 -0.13 -19.28 -14.51
C ILE A 212 0.81 -20.49 -14.67
N VAL A 213 1.67 -20.69 -13.69
CA VAL A 213 2.42 -21.95 -13.50
C VAL A 213 1.88 -22.64 -12.27
N SER A 214 1.37 -23.85 -12.44
CA SER A 214 0.90 -24.73 -11.37
C SER A 214 1.66 -26.04 -11.49
N LYS A 215 2.34 -26.48 -10.41
CA LYS A 215 3.13 -27.74 -10.40
C LYS A 215 4.09 -27.91 -11.59
N ASN A 216 4.75 -26.81 -11.99
CA ASN A 216 5.67 -26.71 -13.15
C ASN A 216 4.99 -26.82 -14.53
N GLU A 217 3.67 -26.76 -14.60
CA GLU A 217 2.92 -26.71 -15.87
C GLU A 217 2.39 -25.31 -16.12
N LYS A 218 2.74 -24.71 -17.27
CA LYS A 218 2.23 -23.40 -17.69
C LYS A 218 0.86 -23.57 -18.36
N SER A 219 -0.11 -22.76 -17.95
CA SER A 219 -1.47 -22.78 -18.50
C SER A 219 -2.08 -21.38 -18.52
N HIS A 220 -3.20 -21.24 -19.24
CA HIS A 220 -3.99 -20.01 -19.28
C HIS A 220 -5.32 -20.24 -18.58
N VAL A 221 -5.68 -19.31 -17.70
CA VAL A 221 -6.90 -19.35 -16.92
C VAL A 221 -7.70 -18.08 -17.18
N ASN A 222 -8.98 -18.22 -17.55
CA ASN A 222 -9.91 -17.08 -17.61
C ASN A 222 -10.37 -16.77 -16.20
N CYS A 223 -10.16 -15.54 -15.76
CA CYS A 223 -10.58 -15.05 -14.46
C CYS A 223 -11.44 -13.79 -14.61
N LEU A 224 -12.59 -13.76 -13.96
CA LEU A 224 -13.40 -12.55 -13.85
C LEU A 224 -12.67 -11.54 -12.94
N VAL A 225 -12.76 -10.26 -13.25
CA VAL A 225 -12.30 -9.18 -12.37
C VAL A 225 -13.48 -8.67 -11.55
N ASP A 226 -13.37 -8.76 -10.24
CA ASP A 226 -14.41 -8.32 -9.31
C ASP A 226 -14.09 -6.94 -8.72
N THR A 227 -15.09 -6.32 -8.09
CA THR A 227 -14.94 -5.08 -7.34
C THR A 227 -14.18 -5.35 -6.03
N TYR A 228 -13.27 -4.46 -5.65
CA TYR A 228 -12.61 -4.55 -4.36
C TYR A 228 -13.67 -4.60 -3.23
N PRO A 229 -13.56 -5.55 -2.26
CA PRO A 229 -14.65 -5.87 -1.34
C PRO A 229 -15.01 -4.78 -0.34
N VAL A 230 -14.10 -3.84 -0.09
CA VAL A 230 -14.32 -2.70 0.82
C VAL A 230 -14.12 -1.41 0.03
N PRO A 231 -15.19 -0.71 -0.37
CA PRO A 231 -15.07 0.52 -1.15
C PRO A 231 -14.45 1.65 -0.30
N TYR A 232 -13.92 2.64 -1.03
CA TYR A 232 -13.43 3.89 -0.42
C TYR A 232 -14.52 4.66 0.32
#